data_8bf77b3fc295ac4dba7ad2f0d439986c
#
_entry.id   8bf77b3fc295ac4dba7ad2f0d439986c
#
_cell.length_a   1.000
_cell.length_b   1.000
_cell.length_c   1.000
_cell.angle_alpha   90.00
_cell.angle_beta   90.00
_cell.angle_gamma   90.00
#
_symmetry.space_group_name_H-M   'P 1'
#
loop_
_entity.id
_entity.type
_entity.pdbx_description
1 polymer ?
#
loop_
_entity_poly.entity_id
_entity_poly.type
_entity_poly.pdbx_seq_one_letter_code
_entity_poly.pdbx_strand_id
1 'polypeptide(L)'
;MTNSKRRKGLVAASALLGGVLMLSACSGGDDDASGTKGKDTSQAKADEAAAKKSSAADIRITPKDGSDNASINNSAAVTVSKGTLTNVTMTTADGTAVAGQLSADKLSWKPSTQLERSTTYKVSAEAKDASGLVAHENASFTTVSPANSFIGNFTPEAGSTVGVGMPVSINFDKAITNKAAVQKGITVSSSSGQQVVGHWFGANRLDFRPEDYWKENSTVTLKLALDGVEGAPGVTGVQQKTVTFHIGRNQVSYVDAKTKQMKVTQDGKTVKTIPISAGSPEHKTYNGVMVMSEKFKQTRMNGATVGFTDDDGKGEYDIKDVPHAIRLTSSGTFIHGNYWGAKSVFGSVNTSHGCVGLSDTKGANDKGTPAYWFYNSSIVGDVVVISHTGDKTVQPDNGLNGWNLSWADWKAGSAV
;
A
#
# COMPACT_ATOMS: atom_id res chain seq x y z
N MET A 1 -38.38 3.76 38.24
CA MET A 1 -39.68 3.23 37.82
C MET A 1 -39.46 2.53 36.49
N THR A 2 -39.21 1.20 36.54
CA THR A 2 -40.03 0.10 36.05
C THR A 2 -40.37 0.23 34.55
N ASN A 3 -40.00 -0.66 33.64
CA ASN A 3 -40.28 -2.08 33.63
C ASN A 3 -39.47 -2.86 32.59
N SER A 4 -38.97 -3.99 33.02
CA SER A 4 -38.48 -5.16 32.30
C SER A 4 -39.61 -5.80 31.42
N LYS A 5 -39.21 -6.28 30.21
CA LYS A 5 -39.86 -7.45 29.62
C LYS A 5 -38.84 -8.36 28.91
N ARG A 6 -38.54 -9.45 29.59
CA ARG A 6 -37.95 -10.68 29.03
C ARG A 6 -38.90 -11.29 28.00
N ARG A 7 -38.41 -11.70 26.85
CA ARG A 7 -39.01 -12.73 26.00
C ARG A 7 -38.04 -13.89 25.81
N LYS A 8 -38.50 -15.05 26.25
CA LYS A 8 -37.84 -16.34 26.14
C LYS A 8 -37.92 -16.82 24.69
N GLY A 9 -36.78 -17.31 24.17
CA GLY A 9 -36.73 -17.96 22.87
C GLY A 9 -37.10 -19.44 22.93
N LEU A 10 -37.66 -19.90 21.85
CA LEU A 10 -37.94 -21.32 21.59
C LEU A 10 -36.70 -21.93 20.89
N VAL A 11 -36.23 -23.01 21.45
CA VAL A 11 -35.27 -23.93 20.83
C VAL A 11 -36.05 -24.92 19.97
N ALA A 12 -35.82 -24.92 18.66
CA ALA A 12 -36.33 -25.97 17.78
C ALA A 12 -35.18 -26.93 17.49
N ALA A 13 -35.26 -28.10 18.04
CA ALA A 13 -34.38 -29.23 17.71
C ALA A 13 -34.91 -29.90 16.43
N SER A 14 -34.10 -29.88 15.38
CA SER A 14 -34.36 -30.67 14.17
C SER A 14 -33.57 -31.98 14.25
N ALA A 15 -34.31 -33.05 14.34
CA ALA A 15 -33.78 -34.41 14.38
C ALA A 15 -33.28 -34.85 12.99
N LEU A 16 -32.05 -35.32 12.95
CA LEU A 16 -31.45 -36.03 11.81
C LEU A 16 -32.01 -37.47 11.77
N LEU A 17 -32.74 -37.78 10.72
CA LEU A 17 -33.04 -39.17 10.37
C LEU A 17 -31.86 -39.79 9.60
N GLY A 18 -31.04 -40.54 10.30
CA GLY A 18 -30.08 -41.45 9.70
C GLY A 18 -30.78 -42.75 9.22
N GLY A 19 -30.81 -42.95 7.93
CA GLY A 19 -31.25 -44.20 7.33
C GLY A 19 -30.14 -45.24 7.42
N VAL A 20 -30.26 -46.20 8.34
CA VAL A 20 -29.46 -47.41 8.39
C VAL A 20 -30.14 -48.48 7.54
N LEU A 21 -29.54 -48.87 6.44
CA LEU A 21 -29.92 -50.06 5.70
C LEU A 21 -29.39 -51.29 6.44
N MET A 22 -30.29 -51.96 7.15
CA MET A 22 -30.04 -53.29 7.72
C MET A 22 -30.19 -54.35 6.63
N LEU A 23 -29.09 -55.02 6.31
CA LEU A 23 -29.15 -56.31 5.61
C LEU A 23 -29.54 -57.40 6.63
N SER A 24 -30.73 -57.90 6.48
CA SER A 24 -31.21 -59.09 7.23
C SER A 24 -30.52 -60.33 6.71
N ALA A 25 -29.74 -60.96 7.58
CA ALA A 25 -29.28 -62.33 7.38
C ALA A 25 -30.33 -63.25 7.95
N CYS A 26 -30.93 -64.11 7.12
CA CYS A 26 -31.69 -65.27 7.56
C CYS A 26 -30.73 -66.37 7.90
N SER A 27 -30.82 -66.87 9.14
CA SER A 27 -30.24 -68.15 9.57
C SER A 27 -31.34 -69.23 9.55
N GLY A 28 -30.98 -70.41 9.15
CA GLY A 28 -31.78 -71.59 9.40
C GLY A 28 -31.51 -72.74 8.47
N GLY A 29 -30.99 -73.86 9.05
CA GLY A 29 -31.20 -75.20 8.55
C GLY A 29 -29.97 -75.91 7.99
N ASP A 30 -29.52 -76.88 8.75
CA ASP A 30 -28.55 -77.90 8.41
C ASP A 30 -28.92 -78.72 7.15
N ASP A 31 -27.95 -79.09 6.34
CA ASP A 31 -27.53 -80.39 6.01
C ASP A 31 -26.56 -80.48 4.82
N ASP A 32 -25.47 -81.16 5.08
CA ASP A 32 -24.60 -82.01 4.25
C ASP A 32 -24.13 -81.65 2.83
N ALA A 33 -22.81 -81.69 2.79
CA ALA A 33 -21.95 -82.31 1.76
C ALA A 33 -21.59 -81.54 0.48
N SER A 34 -20.27 -81.47 0.29
CA SER A 34 -19.54 -81.51 -0.99
C SER A 34 -19.26 -80.16 -1.68
N GLY A 35 -18.03 -79.78 -1.48
CA GLY A 35 -17.11 -79.13 -2.43
C GLY A 35 -17.62 -78.25 -3.55
N THR A 36 -17.25 -76.96 -3.44
CA THR A 36 -16.63 -76.22 -4.56
C THR A 36 -15.98 -74.95 -4.03
N LYS A 37 -14.67 -74.92 -4.10
CA LYS A 37 -13.90 -73.65 -4.06
C LYS A 37 -14.29 -72.81 -5.29
N GLY A 38 -14.84 -71.67 -5.06
CA GLY A 38 -15.02 -70.73 -6.18
C GLY A 38 -16.09 -69.68 -5.94
N LYS A 39 -15.81 -68.64 -5.13
CA LYS A 39 -16.57 -67.38 -5.22
C LYS A 39 -15.92 -66.09 -4.63
N ASP A 40 -14.62 -66.11 -4.35
CA ASP A 40 -13.93 -64.85 -3.96
C ASP A 40 -13.26 -64.12 -5.14
N THR A 41 -13.30 -64.66 -6.35
CA THR A 41 -12.64 -64.13 -7.52
C THR A 41 -13.51 -63.15 -8.32
N SER A 42 -14.81 -63.10 -8.09
CA SER A 42 -15.71 -62.25 -8.89
C SER A 42 -15.72 -60.77 -8.42
N GLN A 43 -15.72 -60.56 -7.10
CA GLN A 43 -15.68 -59.21 -6.55
C GLN A 43 -14.31 -58.54 -6.76
N ALA A 44 -13.23 -59.27 -6.44
CA ALA A 44 -11.87 -58.77 -6.70
C ALA A 44 -11.61 -58.46 -8.18
N LYS A 45 -12.15 -59.29 -9.12
CA LYS A 45 -12.08 -59.01 -10.54
C LYS A 45 -12.96 -57.85 -10.96
N ALA A 46 -14.11 -57.62 -10.33
CA ALA A 46 -14.98 -56.48 -10.57
C ALA A 46 -14.33 -55.17 -10.02
N ASP A 47 -13.71 -55.27 -8.85
CA ASP A 47 -12.98 -54.13 -8.25
C ASP A 47 -11.71 -53.82 -9.06
N GLU A 48 -10.99 -54.81 -9.55
CA GLU A 48 -9.83 -54.65 -10.46
C GLU A 48 -10.26 -54.09 -11.84
N ALA A 49 -11.40 -54.51 -12.36
CA ALA A 49 -11.96 -53.99 -13.61
C ALA A 49 -12.51 -52.57 -13.45
N ALA A 50 -13.04 -52.21 -12.26
CA ALA A 50 -13.44 -50.84 -11.92
C ALA A 50 -12.23 -49.95 -11.74
N ALA A 51 -11.16 -50.44 -11.09
CA ALA A 51 -9.89 -49.72 -10.93
C ALA A 51 -9.19 -49.45 -12.27
N LYS A 52 -9.31 -50.37 -13.24
CA LYS A 52 -8.81 -50.20 -14.62
C LYS A 52 -9.63 -49.21 -15.47
N LYS A 53 -10.79 -48.77 -14.99
CA LYS A 53 -11.63 -47.74 -15.64
C LYS A 53 -11.46 -46.34 -15.05
N SER A 54 -10.65 -46.16 -14.01
CA SER A 54 -10.33 -44.86 -13.46
C SER A 54 -9.17 -44.24 -14.19
N SER A 55 -9.25 -42.94 -14.42
CA SER A 55 -8.14 -42.17 -15.02
C SER A 55 -6.91 -42.18 -14.15
N ALA A 56 -5.73 -42.31 -14.79
CA ALA A 56 -4.44 -42.12 -14.13
C ALA A 56 -4.01 -40.65 -13.96
N ALA A 57 -4.74 -39.73 -14.59
CA ALA A 57 -4.44 -38.30 -14.46
C ALA A 57 -4.65 -37.82 -13.02
N ASP A 58 -3.63 -37.15 -12.45
CA ASP A 58 -3.63 -36.61 -11.10
C ASP A 58 -3.70 -35.05 -11.20
N ILE A 59 -4.88 -34.50 -10.89
CA ILE A 59 -5.16 -33.08 -10.92
C ILE A 59 -4.92 -32.49 -9.53
N ARG A 60 -4.21 -31.36 -9.47
CA ARG A 60 -3.99 -30.60 -8.23
C ARG A 60 -4.47 -29.18 -8.41
N ILE A 61 -5.37 -28.75 -7.53
CA ILE A 61 -5.84 -27.38 -7.43
C ILE A 61 -5.17 -26.71 -6.24
N THR A 62 -4.68 -25.51 -6.46
CA THR A 62 -4.12 -24.61 -5.44
C THR A 62 -4.92 -23.30 -5.49
N PRO A 63 -5.35 -22.72 -4.36
CA PRO A 63 -5.35 -23.27 -2.99
C PRO A 63 -6.16 -24.57 -2.87
N LYS A 64 -5.91 -25.34 -1.79
CA LYS A 64 -6.68 -26.56 -1.51
C LYS A 64 -8.14 -26.21 -1.22
N ASP A 65 -9.02 -27.18 -1.42
CA ASP A 65 -10.43 -27.06 -1.08
C ASP A 65 -10.62 -26.66 0.39
N GLY A 66 -11.54 -25.73 0.66
CA GLY A 66 -11.83 -25.17 1.97
C GLY A 66 -10.78 -24.18 2.49
N SER A 67 -9.78 -23.77 1.69
CA SER A 67 -8.78 -22.79 2.15
C SER A 67 -9.37 -21.42 2.36
N ASP A 68 -9.05 -20.78 3.50
CA ASP A 68 -9.35 -19.40 3.80
C ASP A 68 -8.07 -18.53 3.73
N ASN A 69 -8.26 -17.21 3.59
CA ASN A 69 -7.17 -16.24 3.50
C ASN A 69 -6.15 -16.51 2.40
N ALA A 70 -6.57 -17.11 1.29
CA ALA A 70 -5.70 -17.31 0.14
C ALA A 70 -5.17 -15.98 -0.41
N SER A 71 -3.91 -15.96 -0.89
CA SER A 71 -3.35 -14.78 -1.54
C SER A 71 -4.17 -14.40 -2.78
N ILE A 72 -4.24 -13.10 -3.06
CA ILE A 72 -4.85 -12.58 -4.30
C ILE A 72 -3.87 -12.58 -5.47
N ASN A 73 -2.58 -12.83 -5.23
CA ASN A 73 -1.54 -12.77 -6.24
C ASN A 73 -1.06 -14.18 -6.61
N ASN A 74 -1.31 -14.61 -7.83
CA ASN A 74 -0.77 -15.86 -8.41
C ASN A 74 -0.89 -17.13 -7.54
N SER A 75 -1.79 -17.14 -6.57
CA SER A 75 -1.96 -18.27 -5.66
C SER A 75 -2.85 -19.36 -6.23
N ALA A 76 -3.75 -19.00 -7.14
CA ALA A 76 -4.63 -19.96 -7.80
C ALA A 76 -3.93 -20.60 -9.01
N ALA A 77 -3.92 -21.92 -9.03
CA ALA A 77 -3.40 -22.69 -10.15
C ALA A 77 -4.05 -24.09 -10.19
N VAL A 78 -4.14 -24.64 -11.37
CA VAL A 78 -4.44 -26.06 -11.60
C VAL A 78 -3.25 -26.69 -12.29
N THR A 79 -2.79 -27.82 -11.80
CA THR A 79 -1.72 -28.60 -12.44
C THR A 79 -2.18 -30.04 -12.61
N VAL A 80 -1.65 -30.73 -13.63
CA VAL A 80 -1.95 -32.15 -13.85
C VAL A 80 -0.66 -32.90 -14.08
N SER A 81 -0.60 -34.15 -13.56
CA SER A 81 0.41 -35.15 -13.91
C SER A 81 -0.25 -36.39 -14.48
N LYS A 82 0.48 -37.16 -15.29
CA LYS A 82 0.01 -38.38 -15.98
C LYS A 82 -1.21 -38.15 -16.88
N GLY A 83 -1.38 -36.93 -17.39
CA GLY A 83 -2.49 -36.56 -18.27
C GLY A 83 -2.34 -35.14 -18.78
N THR A 84 -3.38 -34.63 -19.46
CA THR A 84 -3.47 -33.26 -19.93
C THR A 84 -4.80 -32.64 -19.55
N LEU A 85 -4.80 -31.37 -19.16
CA LEU A 85 -6.01 -30.61 -18.87
C LEU A 85 -6.83 -30.42 -20.16
N THR A 86 -8.11 -30.73 -20.08
CA THR A 86 -9.07 -30.57 -21.21
C THR A 86 -9.99 -29.37 -20.98
N ASN A 87 -10.35 -29.14 -19.72
CA ASN A 87 -11.16 -27.98 -19.33
C ASN A 87 -10.79 -27.53 -17.92
N VAL A 88 -10.74 -26.20 -17.72
CA VAL A 88 -10.64 -25.57 -16.39
C VAL A 88 -11.58 -24.38 -16.38
N THR A 89 -12.44 -24.35 -15.39
CA THR A 89 -13.33 -23.21 -15.14
C THR A 89 -13.08 -22.68 -13.72
N MET A 90 -13.11 -21.36 -13.59
CA MET A 90 -13.07 -20.70 -12.30
C MET A 90 -14.18 -19.64 -12.26
N THR A 91 -14.95 -19.63 -11.19
CA THR A 91 -16.03 -18.66 -10.99
C THR A 91 -15.99 -18.12 -9.55
N THR A 92 -16.56 -16.93 -9.36
CA THR A 92 -16.93 -16.44 -8.03
C THR A 92 -18.14 -17.20 -7.50
N ALA A 93 -18.50 -16.99 -6.22
CA ALA A 93 -19.63 -17.68 -5.59
C ALA A 93 -20.98 -17.38 -6.27
N ASP A 94 -21.13 -16.17 -6.86
CA ASP A 94 -22.31 -15.74 -7.62
C ASP A 94 -22.33 -16.24 -9.09
N GLY A 95 -21.29 -16.97 -9.51
CA GLY A 95 -21.21 -17.56 -10.84
C GLY A 95 -20.49 -16.70 -11.88
N THR A 96 -19.94 -15.52 -11.52
CA THR A 96 -19.16 -14.71 -12.45
C THR A 96 -17.88 -15.46 -12.86
N ALA A 97 -17.65 -15.60 -14.16
CA ALA A 97 -16.50 -16.31 -14.68
C ALA A 97 -15.19 -15.51 -14.50
N VAL A 98 -14.14 -16.22 -14.12
CA VAL A 98 -12.77 -15.70 -14.01
C VAL A 98 -11.96 -16.20 -15.19
N ALA A 99 -11.45 -15.26 -16.02
CA ALA A 99 -10.62 -15.62 -17.15
C ALA A 99 -9.27 -16.21 -16.69
N GLY A 100 -8.78 -17.20 -17.42
CA GLY A 100 -7.50 -17.83 -17.13
C GLY A 100 -6.85 -18.39 -18.40
N GLN A 101 -5.58 -18.78 -18.26
CA GLN A 101 -4.78 -19.31 -19.35
C GLN A 101 -4.30 -20.73 -19.07
N LEU A 102 -4.55 -21.59 -20.06
CA LEU A 102 -3.96 -22.92 -20.12
C LEU A 102 -2.55 -22.80 -20.72
N SER A 103 -1.58 -23.50 -20.13
CA SER A 103 -0.22 -23.59 -20.70
C SER A 103 -0.22 -24.31 -22.06
N ALA A 104 0.78 -24.04 -22.89
CA ALA A 104 0.88 -24.64 -24.23
C ALA A 104 0.95 -26.17 -24.21
N ASP A 105 1.57 -26.75 -23.18
CA ASP A 105 1.67 -28.19 -22.92
C ASP A 105 0.41 -28.77 -22.26
N LYS A 106 -0.56 -27.94 -21.90
CA LYS A 106 -1.78 -28.29 -21.18
C LYS A 106 -1.56 -28.97 -19.82
N LEU A 107 -0.43 -28.72 -19.19
CA LEU A 107 -0.11 -29.28 -17.88
C LEU A 107 -0.47 -28.34 -16.71
N SER A 108 -0.75 -27.07 -17.01
CA SER A 108 -1.12 -26.08 -15.99
C SER A 108 -2.11 -25.05 -16.50
N TRP A 109 -2.87 -24.49 -15.57
CA TRP A 109 -3.78 -23.36 -15.80
C TRP A 109 -3.63 -22.35 -14.67
N LYS A 110 -3.75 -21.05 -14.98
CA LYS A 110 -3.73 -19.95 -14.01
C LYS A 110 -4.74 -18.86 -14.41
N PRO A 111 -5.32 -18.13 -13.42
CA PRO A 111 -6.12 -16.94 -13.73
C PRO A 111 -5.24 -15.88 -14.40
N SER A 112 -5.84 -15.12 -15.32
CA SER A 112 -5.15 -14.08 -16.11
C SER A 112 -5.04 -12.76 -15.36
N THR A 113 -5.82 -12.57 -14.29
CA THR A 113 -5.89 -11.33 -13.50
C THR A 113 -5.69 -11.64 -12.02
N GLN A 114 -5.30 -10.62 -11.26
CA GLN A 114 -5.29 -10.67 -9.81
C GLN A 114 -6.71 -10.96 -9.29
N LEU A 115 -6.80 -11.76 -8.22
CA LEU A 115 -8.06 -12.09 -7.58
C LEU A 115 -8.52 -10.93 -6.67
N GLU A 116 -9.82 -10.85 -6.42
CA GLU A 116 -10.39 -9.88 -5.49
C GLU A 116 -10.30 -10.37 -4.04
N ARG A 117 -10.20 -9.45 -3.09
CA ARG A 117 -10.21 -9.76 -1.65
C ARG A 117 -11.62 -10.15 -1.18
N SER A 118 -11.71 -10.92 -0.09
CA SER A 118 -12.97 -11.40 0.52
C SER A 118 -13.89 -12.12 -0.46
N THR A 119 -13.32 -12.77 -1.47
CA THR A 119 -14.10 -13.40 -2.54
C THR A 119 -13.90 -14.91 -2.49
N THR A 120 -15.02 -15.63 -2.49
CA THR A 120 -15.01 -17.10 -2.60
C THR A 120 -15.00 -17.49 -4.06
N TYR A 121 -14.04 -18.31 -4.43
CA TYR A 121 -13.88 -18.86 -5.77
C TYR A 121 -14.14 -20.34 -5.78
N LYS A 122 -14.72 -20.82 -6.90
CA LYS A 122 -14.92 -22.23 -7.20
C LYS A 122 -14.11 -22.56 -8.45
N VAL A 123 -13.30 -23.60 -8.37
CA VAL A 123 -12.49 -24.10 -9.49
C VAL A 123 -12.95 -25.52 -9.83
N SER A 124 -13.18 -25.79 -11.09
CA SER A 124 -13.45 -27.13 -11.62
C SER A 124 -12.48 -27.43 -12.74
N ALA A 125 -11.84 -28.59 -12.65
CA ALA A 125 -10.84 -29.02 -13.63
C ALA A 125 -11.14 -30.41 -14.14
N GLU A 126 -10.89 -30.62 -15.43
CA GLU A 126 -11.00 -31.87 -16.13
C GLU A 126 -9.69 -32.20 -16.85
N ALA A 127 -9.25 -33.45 -16.77
CA ALA A 127 -8.05 -33.90 -17.47
C ALA A 127 -8.27 -35.32 -18.07
N LYS A 128 -7.52 -35.64 -19.12
CA LYS A 128 -7.49 -36.97 -19.74
C LYS A 128 -6.11 -37.58 -19.61
N ASP A 129 -6.08 -38.86 -19.28
CA ASP A 129 -4.84 -39.65 -19.28
C ASP A 129 -4.50 -40.15 -20.71
N ALA A 130 -3.38 -40.86 -20.82
CA ALA A 130 -2.92 -41.44 -22.10
C ALA A 130 -3.90 -42.47 -22.69
N SER A 131 -4.79 -43.04 -21.87
CA SER A 131 -5.82 -44.02 -22.29
C SER A 131 -7.14 -43.31 -22.67
N GLY A 132 -7.20 -41.99 -22.56
CA GLY A 132 -8.39 -41.16 -22.82
C GLY A 132 -9.42 -41.17 -21.69
N LEU A 133 -9.11 -41.76 -20.54
CA LEU A 133 -9.98 -41.73 -19.35
C LEU A 133 -9.93 -40.37 -18.68
N VAL A 134 -11.09 -39.91 -18.19
CA VAL A 134 -11.28 -38.58 -17.64
C VAL A 134 -11.14 -38.56 -16.13
N ALA A 135 -10.41 -37.59 -15.59
CA ALA A 135 -10.39 -37.25 -14.18
C ALA A 135 -11.04 -35.87 -13.99
N HIS A 136 -11.71 -35.69 -12.85
CA HIS A 136 -12.30 -34.41 -12.43
C HIS A 136 -11.83 -34.08 -11.04
N GLU A 137 -11.58 -32.76 -10.81
CA GLU A 137 -11.26 -32.23 -9.50
C GLU A 137 -11.95 -30.88 -9.30
N ASN A 138 -12.43 -30.62 -8.08
CA ASN A 138 -13.09 -29.39 -7.72
C ASN A 138 -12.49 -28.86 -6.42
N ALA A 139 -12.39 -27.54 -6.31
CA ALA A 139 -12.02 -26.87 -5.08
C ALA A 139 -12.75 -25.54 -4.93
N SER A 140 -13.03 -25.16 -3.70
CA SER A 140 -13.54 -23.84 -3.32
C SER A 140 -12.59 -23.23 -2.29
N PHE A 141 -12.25 -21.97 -2.45
CA PHE A 141 -11.41 -21.25 -1.50
C PHE A 141 -11.84 -19.80 -1.38
N THR A 142 -11.53 -19.16 -0.24
CA THR A 142 -11.79 -17.74 -0.01
C THR A 142 -10.48 -16.97 0.10
N THR A 143 -10.41 -15.85 -0.58
CA THR A 143 -9.23 -14.97 -0.54
C THR A 143 -9.19 -14.11 0.73
N VAL A 144 -7.99 -13.63 1.05
CA VAL A 144 -7.73 -12.77 2.22
C VAL A 144 -8.66 -11.57 2.27
N SER A 145 -9.18 -11.28 3.46
CA SER A 145 -10.07 -10.14 3.67
C SER A 145 -9.29 -8.83 3.88
N PRO A 146 -9.90 -7.64 3.64
CA PRO A 146 -9.33 -6.37 4.08
C PRO A 146 -9.07 -6.30 5.59
N ALA A 147 -9.84 -7.04 6.41
CA ALA A 147 -9.60 -7.14 7.85
C ALA A 147 -8.29 -7.84 8.17
N ASN A 148 -7.92 -8.86 7.41
CA ASN A 148 -6.75 -9.71 7.60
C ASN A 148 -5.59 -9.37 6.65
N SER A 149 -5.66 -8.23 5.95
CA SER A 149 -4.59 -7.78 5.06
C SER A 149 -4.23 -6.33 5.26
N PHE A 150 -3.00 -5.96 4.88
CA PHE A 150 -2.55 -4.58 4.84
C PHE A 150 -1.98 -4.21 3.48
N ILE A 151 -2.01 -2.91 3.17
CA ILE A 151 -1.35 -2.30 2.03
C ILE A 151 -0.51 -1.10 2.48
N GLY A 152 0.56 -0.80 1.75
CA GLY A 152 1.36 0.42 1.89
C GLY A 152 1.07 1.38 0.74
N ASN A 153 0.53 2.55 1.06
CA ASN A 153 0.40 3.65 0.12
C ASN A 153 1.74 4.38 0.05
N PHE A 154 2.33 4.44 -1.12
CA PHE A 154 3.68 4.97 -1.28
C PHE A 154 3.70 6.27 -2.09
N THR A 155 4.68 7.09 -1.81
CA THR A 155 5.08 8.26 -2.58
C THR A 155 6.60 8.21 -2.77
N PRO A 156 7.16 8.66 -3.93
CA PRO A 156 6.52 9.26 -5.11
C PRO A 156 5.72 8.25 -5.98
N GLU A 157 4.88 8.79 -6.86
CA GLU A 157 4.15 8.00 -7.85
C GLU A 157 5.07 7.46 -8.94
N ALA A 158 4.64 6.35 -9.58
CA ALA A 158 5.36 5.74 -10.69
C ALA A 158 5.54 6.71 -11.86
N GLY A 159 6.75 6.76 -12.43
CA GLY A 159 7.09 7.61 -13.58
C GLY A 159 7.23 9.10 -13.27
N SER A 160 6.99 9.53 -12.02
CA SER A 160 7.13 10.94 -11.64
C SER A 160 8.58 11.39 -11.64
N THR A 161 8.80 12.71 -11.79
CA THR A 161 10.09 13.37 -11.55
C THR A 161 9.96 14.24 -10.29
N VAL A 162 10.84 14.02 -9.34
CA VAL A 162 10.85 14.69 -8.02
C VAL A 162 12.19 15.32 -7.71
N GLY A 163 12.20 16.25 -6.74
CA GLY A 163 13.42 16.90 -6.27
C GLY A 163 14.32 15.96 -5.44
N VAL A 164 15.57 16.38 -5.25
CA VAL A 164 16.63 15.59 -4.59
C VAL A 164 16.34 15.24 -3.12
N GLY A 165 15.44 15.97 -2.46
CA GLY A 165 15.08 15.73 -1.06
C GLY A 165 13.93 14.73 -0.87
N MET A 166 13.30 14.22 -1.93
CA MET A 166 12.13 13.36 -1.84
C MET A 166 12.45 12.00 -1.23
N PRO A 167 11.98 11.64 -0.04
CA PRO A 167 12.11 10.27 0.45
C PRO A 167 11.13 9.34 -0.29
N VAL A 168 11.42 8.04 -0.33
CA VAL A 168 10.35 7.05 -0.55
C VAL A 168 9.63 6.87 0.76
N SER A 169 8.37 7.30 0.83
CA SER A 169 7.54 7.20 2.04
C SER A 169 6.40 6.23 1.81
N ILE A 170 6.24 5.28 2.73
CA ILE A 170 5.20 4.25 2.67
C ILE A 170 4.33 4.38 3.93
N ASN A 171 3.04 4.65 3.72
CA ASN A 171 2.05 4.74 4.78
C ASN A 171 1.17 3.49 4.73
N PHE A 172 1.26 2.66 5.76
CA PHE A 172 0.48 1.44 5.88
C PHE A 172 -0.93 1.76 6.41
N ASP A 173 -1.94 1.15 5.81
CA ASP A 173 -3.35 1.28 6.21
C ASP A 173 -3.67 0.60 7.55
N LYS A 174 -2.72 -0.20 8.06
CA LYS A 174 -2.76 -0.83 9.38
C LYS A 174 -1.43 -0.70 10.11
N ALA A 175 -1.49 -0.74 11.44
CA ALA A 175 -0.30 -0.75 12.27
C ALA A 175 0.53 -2.01 12.04
N ILE A 176 1.81 -1.84 11.77
CA ILE A 176 2.78 -2.90 11.57
C ILE A 176 3.51 -3.17 12.89
N THR A 177 3.36 -4.37 13.43
CA THR A 177 4.08 -4.82 14.63
C THR A 177 5.31 -5.65 14.28
N ASN A 178 5.27 -6.40 13.17
CA ASN A 178 6.41 -7.14 12.63
C ASN A 178 7.19 -6.30 11.61
N LYS A 179 7.74 -5.19 12.09
CA LYS A 179 8.47 -4.21 11.25
C LYS A 179 9.62 -4.84 10.46
N ALA A 180 10.37 -5.76 11.08
CA ALA A 180 11.51 -6.40 10.43
C ALA A 180 11.10 -7.25 9.22
N ALA A 181 10.04 -8.03 9.33
CA ALA A 181 9.54 -8.84 8.21
C ALA A 181 9.04 -7.95 7.06
N VAL A 182 8.26 -6.91 7.38
CA VAL A 182 7.74 -5.99 6.38
C VAL A 182 8.87 -5.22 5.70
N GLN A 183 9.83 -4.69 6.46
CA GLN A 183 10.95 -3.94 5.88
C GLN A 183 11.85 -4.80 4.99
N LYS A 184 12.10 -6.07 5.35
CA LYS A 184 12.81 -7.04 4.50
C LYS A 184 12.11 -7.30 3.15
N GLY A 185 10.79 -7.20 3.12
CA GLY A 185 9.99 -7.32 1.91
C GLY A 185 10.03 -6.08 1.02
N ILE A 186 10.74 -5.02 1.42
CA ILE A 186 10.81 -3.74 0.69
C ILE A 186 12.25 -3.42 0.33
N THR A 187 12.49 -3.18 -0.95
CA THR A 187 13.81 -2.77 -1.45
C THR A 187 13.69 -1.42 -2.14
N VAL A 188 14.55 -0.48 -1.75
CA VAL A 188 14.72 0.80 -2.46
C VAL A 188 16.16 0.92 -2.91
N SER A 189 16.34 1.19 -4.19
CA SER A 189 17.68 1.34 -4.80
C SER A 189 17.73 2.52 -5.74
N SER A 190 18.90 3.08 -5.96
CA SER A 190 19.15 4.17 -6.91
C SER A 190 20.17 3.77 -7.95
N SER A 191 19.97 4.21 -9.19
CA SER A 191 20.96 4.05 -10.28
C SER A 191 22.30 4.75 -9.99
N SER A 192 22.32 5.68 -9.02
CA SER A 192 23.55 6.33 -8.54
C SER A 192 24.40 5.46 -7.61
N GLY A 193 23.91 4.29 -7.18
CA GLY A 193 24.60 3.41 -6.24
C GLY A 193 24.63 3.90 -4.78
N GLN A 194 23.88 4.97 -4.44
CA GLN A 194 23.79 5.45 -3.05
C GLN A 194 23.19 4.36 -2.16
N GLN A 195 23.75 4.17 -0.97
CA GLN A 195 23.18 3.32 0.07
C GLN A 195 21.86 3.95 0.56
N VAL A 196 20.79 3.16 0.57
CA VAL A 196 19.47 3.58 1.01
C VAL A 196 19.07 2.80 2.24
N VAL A 197 18.58 3.49 3.28
CA VAL A 197 18.17 2.88 4.54
C VAL A 197 16.75 3.32 4.87
N GLY A 198 15.94 2.40 5.41
CA GLY A 198 14.59 2.67 5.90
C GLY A 198 14.59 3.13 7.34
N HIS A 199 13.66 4.03 7.68
CA HIS A 199 13.40 4.53 9.03
C HIS A 199 11.91 4.49 9.32
N TRP A 200 11.53 3.89 10.45
CA TRP A 200 10.14 3.81 10.91
C TRP A 200 9.73 5.03 11.74
N PHE A 201 8.67 5.69 11.30
CA PHE A 201 7.95 6.67 12.11
C PHE A 201 6.67 6.02 12.67
N GLY A 202 6.72 5.66 13.96
CA GLY A 202 5.63 4.92 14.61
C GLY A 202 5.40 3.53 13.99
N ALA A 203 4.15 3.09 13.98
CA ALA A 203 3.76 1.76 13.47
C ALA A 203 3.26 1.76 12.02
N ASN A 204 2.96 2.95 11.47
CA ASN A 204 2.24 3.05 10.21
C ASN A 204 3.04 3.66 9.06
N ARG A 205 4.24 4.21 9.31
CA ARG A 205 5.02 4.87 8.27
C ARG A 205 6.46 4.39 8.25
N LEU A 206 6.95 4.06 7.06
CA LEU A 206 8.34 3.69 6.78
C LEU A 206 8.85 4.54 5.61
N ASP A 207 9.87 5.36 5.89
CA ASP A 207 10.53 6.19 4.88
C ASP A 207 11.91 5.66 4.55
N PHE A 208 12.33 5.82 3.28
CA PHE A 208 13.66 5.47 2.82
C PHE A 208 14.36 6.69 2.21
N ARG A 209 15.61 6.88 2.58
CA ARG A 209 16.51 7.88 1.98
C ARG A 209 17.97 7.44 2.02
N PRO A 210 18.84 8.00 1.19
CA PRO A 210 20.30 7.90 1.37
C PRO A 210 20.78 8.83 2.48
N GLU A 211 22.07 8.81 2.78
CA GLU A 211 22.71 9.70 3.75
C GLU A 211 22.60 11.16 3.33
N ASP A 212 23.06 11.48 2.12
CA ASP A 212 22.93 12.78 1.46
C ASP A 212 21.72 12.78 0.54
N TYR A 213 21.31 13.94 0.05
CA TYR A 213 20.25 14.04 -0.96
C TYR A 213 20.50 13.10 -2.13
N TRP A 214 19.42 12.65 -2.77
CA TRP A 214 19.56 11.85 -3.98
C TRP A 214 20.44 12.57 -5.00
N LYS A 215 21.22 11.79 -5.76
CA LYS A 215 21.94 12.35 -6.92
C LYS A 215 20.96 12.77 -7.99
N GLU A 216 21.12 13.99 -8.49
CA GLU A 216 20.32 14.49 -9.62
C GLU A 216 20.43 13.55 -10.84
N ASN A 217 19.36 13.51 -11.64
CA ASN A 217 19.25 12.71 -12.85
C ASN A 217 19.36 11.19 -12.62
N SER A 218 19.25 10.72 -11.38
CA SER A 218 19.20 9.30 -11.07
C SER A 218 17.76 8.75 -11.15
N THR A 219 17.67 7.43 -11.29
CA THR A 219 16.40 6.69 -11.21
C THR A 219 16.37 5.91 -9.91
N VAL A 220 15.27 6.03 -9.17
CA VAL A 220 15.04 5.28 -7.94
C VAL A 220 14.00 4.19 -8.22
N THR A 221 14.27 3.00 -7.73
CA THR A 221 13.38 1.83 -7.84
C THR A 221 12.92 1.41 -6.46
N LEU A 222 11.60 1.38 -6.26
CA LEU A 222 10.93 0.77 -5.12
C LEU A 222 10.37 -0.59 -5.53
N LYS A 223 10.74 -1.64 -4.81
CA LYS A 223 10.15 -2.97 -4.96
C LYS A 223 9.43 -3.35 -3.67
N LEU A 224 8.15 -3.63 -3.78
CA LEU A 224 7.32 -4.22 -2.73
C LEU A 224 7.16 -5.72 -3.02
N ALA A 225 7.62 -6.57 -2.11
CA ALA A 225 7.41 -8.01 -2.10
C ALA A 225 6.76 -8.39 -0.77
N LEU A 226 5.54 -7.88 -0.57
CA LEU A 226 4.80 -7.97 0.69
C LEU A 226 3.72 -9.05 0.67
N ASP A 227 3.49 -9.70 -0.46
CA ASP A 227 2.48 -10.76 -0.58
C ASP A 227 2.79 -11.91 0.38
N GLY A 228 1.84 -12.22 1.28
CA GLY A 228 1.99 -13.23 2.33
C GLY A 228 2.91 -12.84 3.50
N VAL A 229 3.51 -11.64 3.52
CA VAL A 229 4.34 -11.18 4.64
C VAL A 229 3.43 -10.77 5.80
N GLU A 230 3.62 -11.37 6.98
CA GLU A 230 2.88 -11.04 8.18
C GLU A 230 3.38 -9.72 8.77
N GLY A 231 2.52 -8.70 8.77
CA GLY A 231 2.79 -7.38 9.35
C GLY A 231 2.34 -7.24 10.80
N ALA A 232 1.30 -7.97 11.18
CA ALA A 232 0.79 -8.12 12.55
C ALA A 232 0.11 -9.50 12.66
N PRO A 233 -0.15 -10.03 13.87
CA PRO A 233 -0.77 -11.34 14.05
C PRO A 233 -2.05 -11.50 13.22
N GLY A 234 -2.05 -12.46 12.27
CA GLY A 234 -3.17 -12.73 11.37
C GLY A 234 -3.43 -11.67 10.28
N VAL A 235 -2.52 -10.71 10.11
CA VAL A 235 -2.64 -9.64 9.10
C VAL A 235 -1.45 -9.71 8.14
N THR A 236 -1.70 -10.04 6.88
CA THR A 236 -0.66 -10.23 5.87
C THR A 236 -0.69 -9.16 4.77
N GLY A 237 0.46 -8.83 4.23
CA GLY A 237 0.57 -7.98 3.06
C GLY A 237 0.01 -8.64 1.80
N VAL A 238 -0.44 -7.84 0.85
CA VAL A 238 -0.99 -8.33 -0.44
C VAL A 238 -0.35 -7.66 -1.65
N GLN A 239 0.70 -6.86 -1.44
CA GLN A 239 1.32 -6.11 -2.54
C GLN A 239 2.56 -6.81 -3.09
N GLN A 240 2.57 -6.95 -4.41
CA GLN A 240 3.76 -7.34 -5.17
C GLN A 240 3.90 -6.39 -6.35
N LYS A 241 4.80 -5.40 -6.24
CA LYS A 241 4.89 -4.30 -7.21
C LYS A 241 6.31 -3.76 -7.30
N THR A 242 6.71 -3.36 -8.50
CA THR A 242 7.93 -2.58 -8.74
C THR A 242 7.54 -1.23 -9.34
N VAL A 243 8.09 -0.16 -8.77
CA VAL A 243 7.82 1.22 -9.14
C VAL A 243 9.15 1.92 -9.36
N THR A 244 9.23 2.71 -10.42
CA THR A 244 10.38 3.59 -10.69
C THR A 244 9.94 5.03 -10.78
N PHE A 245 10.80 5.94 -10.33
CA PHE A 245 10.64 7.38 -10.49
C PHE A 245 12.00 8.04 -10.72
N HIS A 246 12.01 9.28 -11.16
CA HIS A 246 13.22 10.01 -11.53
C HIS A 246 13.52 11.13 -10.52
N ILE A 247 14.80 11.29 -10.19
CA ILE A 247 15.29 12.45 -9.47
C ILE A 247 15.64 13.54 -10.49
N GLY A 248 15.02 14.68 -10.35
CA GLY A 248 15.27 15.84 -11.21
C GLY A 248 16.56 16.57 -10.85
N ARG A 249 16.58 17.85 -11.13
CA ARG A 249 17.68 18.73 -10.78
C ARG A 249 17.85 18.90 -9.26
N ASN A 250 19.04 19.24 -8.83
CA ASN A 250 19.34 19.57 -7.44
C ASN A 250 18.96 21.01 -7.14
N GLN A 251 17.75 21.25 -6.62
CA GLN A 251 17.34 22.57 -6.14
C GLN A 251 17.19 22.59 -4.62
N VAL A 252 17.87 23.55 -3.98
CA VAL A 252 17.78 23.82 -2.55
C VAL A 252 17.48 25.30 -2.35
N SER A 253 16.46 25.61 -1.54
CA SER A 253 16.07 26.97 -1.20
C SER A 253 16.43 27.27 0.26
N TYR A 254 17.25 28.26 0.50
CA TYR A 254 17.70 28.68 1.83
C TYR A 254 16.89 29.89 2.28
N VAL A 255 16.01 29.73 3.24
CA VAL A 255 15.21 30.79 3.86
C VAL A 255 15.90 31.25 5.14
N ASP A 256 16.26 32.52 5.19
CA ASP A 256 16.82 33.17 6.38
C ASP A 256 15.79 34.17 6.94
N ALA A 257 15.15 33.83 8.06
CA ALA A 257 14.13 34.67 8.67
C ALA A 257 14.72 35.96 9.30
N LYS A 258 16.01 35.96 9.62
CA LYS A 258 16.70 37.16 10.15
C LYS A 258 16.91 38.19 9.04
N THR A 259 17.43 37.79 7.88
CA THR A 259 17.64 38.67 6.74
C THR A 259 16.39 38.84 5.88
N LYS A 260 15.38 38.01 6.08
CA LYS A 260 14.10 37.97 5.32
C LYS A 260 14.32 37.77 3.83
N GLN A 261 15.26 36.90 3.51
CA GLN A 261 15.62 36.54 2.14
C GLN A 261 15.54 35.04 1.95
N MET A 262 15.10 34.62 0.79
CA MET A 262 15.20 33.23 0.32
C MET A 262 16.16 33.18 -0.87
N LYS A 263 17.26 32.43 -0.71
CA LYS A 263 18.23 32.17 -1.76
C LYS A 263 17.93 30.79 -2.37
N VAL A 264 17.57 30.77 -3.65
CA VAL A 264 17.32 29.53 -4.40
C VAL A 264 18.60 29.16 -5.15
N THR A 265 19.05 27.92 -4.94
CA THR A 265 20.21 27.37 -5.64
C THR A 265 19.80 26.20 -6.52
N GLN A 266 20.42 26.09 -7.69
CA GLN A 266 20.36 24.89 -8.54
C GLN A 266 21.78 24.43 -8.80
N ASP A 267 22.06 23.15 -8.57
CA ASP A 267 23.39 22.54 -8.70
C ASP A 267 24.48 23.36 -7.97
N GLY A 268 24.16 23.81 -6.76
CA GLY A 268 25.01 24.64 -5.91
C GLY A 268 25.15 26.11 -6.31
N LYS A 269 24.63 26.54 -7.46
CA LYS A 269 24.69 27.92 -7.94
C LYS A 269 23.42 28.68 -7.57
N THR A 270 23.57 29.91 -7.04
CA THR A 270 22.43 30.78 -6.77
C THR A 270 21.76 31.21 -8.08
N VAL A 271 20.52 30.87 -8.28
CA VAL A 271 19.73 31.26 -9.46
C VAL A 271 18.78 32.44 -9.17
N LYS A 272 18.36 32.58 -7.90
CA LYS A 272 17.51 33.72 -7.50
C LYS A 272 17.62 34.00 -6.01
N THR A 273 17.48 35.26 -5.64
CA THR A 273 17.24 35.72 -4.26
C THR A 273 15.90 36.43 -4.22
N ILE A 274 15.04 36.05 -3.29
CA ILE A 274 13.64 36.50 -3.20
C ILE A 274 13.42 37.11 -1.81
N PRO A 275 12.97 38.37 -1.68
CA PRO A 275 12.51 38.92 -0.41
C PRO A 275 11.29 38.15 0.10
N ILE A 276 11.29 37.76 1.39
CA ILE A 276 10.22 36.98 2.03
C ILE A 276 9.67 37.70 3.27
N SER A 277 8.54 37.20 3.77
CA SER A 277 8.05 37.44 5.12
C SER A 277 7.74 36.11 5.76
N ALA A 278 8.47 35.74 6.82
CA ALA A 278 8.26 34.54 7.59
C ALA A 278 7.28 34.74 8.77
N GLY A 279 7.16 33.79 9.66
CA GLY A 279 6.32 33.86 10.85
C GLY A 279 6.67 35.02 11.78
N SER A 280 5.63 35.64 12.33
CA SER A 280 5.76 36.72 13.32
C SER A 280 6.46 36.24 14.60
N PRO A 281 6.87 37.14 15.52
CA PRO A 281 7.44 36.71 16.80
C PRO A 281 6.52 35.79 17.63
N GLU A 282 5.20 35.95 17.50
CA GLU A 282 4.16 35.17 18.17
C GLU A 282 3.95 33.81 17.49
N HIS A 283 4.08 33.74 16.16
CA HIS A 283 3.82 32.57 15.33
C HIS A 283 5.03 32.22 14.47
N LYS A 284 6.10 31.80 15.10
CA LYS A 284 7.38 31.57 14.42
C LYS A 284 7.30 30.42 13.41
N THR A 285 8.03 30.57 12.32
CA THR A 285 8.26 29.47 11.36
C THR A 285 9.25 28.47 11.97
N TYR A 286 9.04 27.17 11.79
CA TYR A 286 10.02 26.16 12.18
C TYR A 286 11.38 26.37 11.49
N ASN A 287 12.46 26.07 12.21
CA ASN A 287 13.77 25.88 11.59
C ASN A 287 13.91 24.45 11.01
N GLY A 288 14.92 24.24 10.19
CA GLY A 288 15.34 22.93 9.73
C GLY A 288 15.18 22.68 8.24
N VAL A 289 15.37 21.45 7.85
CA VAL A 289 15.29 20.97 6.47
C VAL A 289 13.89 20.45 6.20
N MET A 290 13.22 21.00 5.22
CA MET A 290 11.87 20.62 4.83
C MET A 290 11.82 20.22 3.36
N VAL A 291 10.94 19.29 3.03
CA VAL A 291 10.72 18.82 1.66
C VAL A 291 9.38 19.33 1.15
N MET A 292 9.36 19.86 -0.05
CA MET A 292 8.13 20.26 -0.72
C MET A 292 7.30 19.02 -1.03
N SER A 293 6.20 18.81 -0.31
CA SER A 293 5.37 17.60 -0.42
C SER A 293 4.20 17.74 -1.38
N GLU A 294 3.64 18.94 -1.50
CA GLU A 294 2.46 19.21 -2.35
C GLU A 294 2.54 20.62 -2.94
N LYS A 295 1.91 20.81 -4.10
CA LYS A 295 1.83 22.11 -4.79
C LYS A 295 0.41 22.39 -5.22
N PHE A 296 -0.08 23.59 -4.88
CA PHE A 296 -1.42 24.06 -5.24
C PHE A 296 -1.31 25.42 -5.95
N LYS A 297 -1.88 25.52 -7.16
CA LYS A 297 -1.97 26.82 -7.83
C LYS A 297 -2.72 27.83 -6.96
N GLN A 298 -3.81 27.37 -6.34
CA GLN A 298 -4.57 28.09 -5.30
C GLN A 298 -5.10 27.08 -4.28
N THR A 299 -5.16 27.48 -3.01
CA THR A 299 -5.79 26.67 -1.95
C THR A 299 -6.37 27.55 -0.86
N ARG A 300 -7.36 27.02 -0.11
CA ARG A 300 -7.85 27.69 1.10
C ARG A 300 -6.89 27.40 2.25
N MET A 301 -6.57 28.43 3.01
CA MET A 301 -5.85 28.31 4.28
C MET A 301 -6.73 28.87 5.39
N ASN A 302 -7.09 28.03 6.35
CA ASN A 302 -7.91 28.39 7.51
C ASN A 302 -7.15 28.01 8.78
N GLY A 303 -6.90 28.98 9.64
CA GLY A 303 -6.17 28.82 10.91
C GLY A 303 -6.78 27.75 11.81
N ALA A 304 -8.09 27.65 11.86
CA ALA A 304 -8.77 26.65 12.68
C ALA A 304 -8.39 25.20 12.34
N THR A 305 -7.99 24.92 11.08
CA THR A 305 -7.58 23.55 10.66
C THR A 305 -6.20 23.15 11.16
N VAL A 306 -5.43 24.11 11.68
CA VAL A 306 -4.05 23.94 12.14
C VAL A 306 -3.83 24.47 13.58
N GLY A 307 -4.93 24.72 14.30
CA GLY A 307 -4.90 25.10 15.71
C GLY A 307 -4.72 26.59 16.00
N PHE A 308 -4.75 27.46 14.98
CA PHE A 308 -4.79 28.92 15.16
C PHE A 308 -6.26 29.36 15.22
N THR A 309 -6.82 29.43 16.43
CA THR A 309 -8.20 29.83 16.67
C THR A 309 -8.26 31.04 17.60
N ASP A 310 -9.20 31.94 17.30
CA ASP A 310 -9.59 33.01 18.22
C ASP A 310 -10.38 32.49 19.44
N ASP A 311 -10.74 33.39 20.35
CA ASP A 311 -11.48 33.05 21.58
C ASP A 311 -12.87 32.43 21.30
N ASP A 312 -13.44 32.68 20.11
CA ASP A 312 -14.71 32.10 19.64
C ASP A 312 -14.52 30.75 18.94
N GLY A 313 -13.32 30.22 18.88
CA GLY A 313 -12.97 28.95 18.19
C GLY A 313 -12.97 29.06 16.66
N LYS A 314 -13.01 30.28 16.11
CA LYS A 314 -12.84 30.52 14.68
C LYS A 314 -11.34 30.61 14.35
N GLY A 315 -11.00 30.33 13.10
CA GLY A 315 -9.62 30.52 12.66
C GLY A 315 -9.20 31.99 12.69
N GLU A 316 -8.03 32.29 13.25
CA GLU A 316 -7.43 33.63 13.24
C GLU A 316 -7.29 34.19 11.81
N TYR A 317 -7.29 33.32 10.81
CA TYR A 317 -7.35 33.66 9.39
C TYR A 317 -8.17 32.63 8.61
N ASP A 318 -8.83 33.08 7.54
CA ASP A 318 -9.54 32.24 6.57
C ASP A 318 -9.42 32.85 5.18
N ILE A 319 -8.38 32.45 4.44
CA ILE A 319 -8.09 32.97 3.10
C ILE A 319 -8.42 31.88 2.10
N LYS A 320 -9.44 32.11 1.26
CA LYS A 320 -10.05 31.10 0.39
C LYS A 320 -9.21 30.73 -0.83
N ASP A 321 -8.33 31.64 -1.28
CA ASP A 321 -7.66 31.60 -2.58
C ASP A 321 -6.18 31.96 -2.49
N VAL A 322 -5.46 31.38 -1.50
CA VAL A 322 -4.02 31.57 -1.33
C VAL A 322 -3.29 31.05 -2.58
N PRO A 323 -2.57 31.95 -3.32
CA PRO A 323 -1.94 31.55 -4.57
C PRO A 323 -0.59 30.86 -4.36
N HIS A 324 -0.20 30.02 -5.31
CA HIS A 324 1.13 29.41 -5.44
C HIS A 324 1.64 28.78 -4.14
N ALA A 325 0.77 27.98 -3.50
CA ALA A 325 1.06 27.35 -2.22
C ALA A 325 1.82 26.03 -2.39
N ILE A 326 2.92 25.89 -1.66
CA ILE A 326 3.78 24.70 -1.60
C ILE A 326 3.85 24.25 -0.15
N ARG A 327 3.37 23.04 0.15
CA ARG A 327 3.34 22.48 1.50
C ARG A 327 4.71 21.97 1.92
N LEU A 328 5.11 22.27 3.15
CA LEU A 328 6.37 21.83 3.77
C LEU A 328 6.17 20.89 4.96
N THR A 329 5.05 21.03 5.68
CA THR A 329 4.75 20.19 6.86
C THR A 329 3.31 19.69 6.85
N SER A 330 3.05 18.59 7.53
CA SER A 330 1.69 18.08 7.75
C SER A 330 0.88 19.03 8.65
N SER A 331 1.57 19.74 9.57
CA SER A 331 0.95 20.73 10.49
C SER A 331 0.63 22.08 9.85
N GLY A 332 0.85 22.26 8.53
CA GLY A 332 0.35 23.42 7.81
C GLY A 332 1.35 24.55 7.56
N THR A 333 2.64 24.30 7.61
CA THR A 333 3.65 25.26 7.13
C THR A 333 3.75 25.21 5.60
N PHE A 334 3.66 26.35 4.94
CA PHE A 334 3.76 26.49 3.48
C PHE A 334 4.77 27.59 3.10
N ILE A 335 5.26 27.53 1.87
CA ILE A 335 5.68 28.70 1.12
C ILE A 335 4.54 29.06 0.18
N HIS A 336 4.08 30.33 0.18
CA HIS A 336 2.93 30.71 -0.64
C HIS A 336 2.99 32.17 -1.09
N GLY A 337 2.23 32.50 -2.13
CA GLY A 337 2.01 33.89 -2.53
C GLY A 337 1.11 34.60 -1.53
N ASN A 338 1.44 35.87 -1.28
CA ASN A 338 0.66 36.76 -0.42
C ASN A 338 0.33 38.05 -1.19
N TYR A 339 -0.95 38.21 -1.53
CA TYR A 339 -1.50 39.35 -2.23
C TYR A 339 -2.18 40.36 -1.29
N TRP A 340 -2.49 39.94 -0.05
CA TRP A 340 -3.25 40.74 0.92
C TRP A 340 -2.34 41.58 1.82
N GLY A 341 -1.08 41.25 1.94
CA GLY A 341 -0.10 42.00 2.69
C GLY A 341 0.50 43.16 1.90
N ALA A 342 0.92 44.24 2.59
CA ALA A 342 1.64 45.34 1.96
C ALA A 342 2.95 44.83 1.34
N LYS A 343 3.28 45.23 0.12
CA LYS A 343 4.52 44.80 -0.57
C LYS A 343 5.79 45.16 0.21
N SER A 344 5.75 46.20 1.06
CA SER A 344 6.87 46.62 1.89
C SER A 344 7.25 45.66 3.02
N VAL A 345 6.42 44.67 3.37
CA VAL A 345 6.76 43.68 4.40
C VAL A 345 7.82 42.69 3.92
N PHE A 346 7.84 42.38 2.62
CA PHE A 346 8.79 41.40 2.06
C PHE A 346 10.21 41.95 2.09
N GLY A 347 11.12 41.25 2.74
CA GLY A 347 12.49 41.67 2.99
C GLY A 347 12.66 42.57 4.21
N SER A 348 11.56 42.96 4.90
CA SER A 348 11.58 43.91 6.00
C SER A 348 11.03 43.39 7.31
N VAL A 349 9.86 42.73 7.30
CA VAL A 349 9.15 42.30 8.52
C VAL A 349 8.60 40.88 8.34
N ASN A 350 8.66 40.07 9.39
CA ASN A 350 8.01 38.75 9.47
C ASN A 350 6.63 38.96 10.11
N THR A 351 5.55 38.54 9.40
CA THR A 351 4.17 38.87 9.78
C THR A 351 3.20 37.70 9.66
N SER A 352 3.65 36.53 9.23
CA SER A 352 2.76 35.36 9.01
C SER A 352 2.50 34.56 10.29
N HIS A 353 1.58 33.60 10.20
CA HIS A 353 1.29 32.59 11.23
C HIS A 353 2.16 31.33 11.08
N GLY A 354 3.42 31.49 10.64
CA GLY A 354 4.37 30.39 10.52
C GLY A 354 4.73 29.97 9.09
N CYS A 355 3.98 30.42 8.08
CA CYS A 355 4.32 30.22 6.67
C CYS A 355 5.40 31.18 6.19
N VAL A 356 5.99 30.91 5.02
CA VAL A 356 6.89 31.82 4.31
C VAL A 356 6.13 32.47 3.16
N GLY A 357 5.82 33.75 3.31
CA GLY A 357 5.10 34.54 2.31
C GLY A 357 6.03 35.12 1.25
N LEU A 358 5.64 35.05 0.00
CA LEU A 358 6.26 35.69 -1.17
C LEU A 358 5.30 36.69 -1.77
N SER A 359 5.82 37.84 -2.30
CA SER A 359 4.97 38.81 -2.99
C SER A 359 4.25 38.15 -4.18
N ASP A 360 2.93 38.37 -4.25
CA ASP A 360 2.08 37.86 -5.31
C ASP A 360 0.90 38.77 -5.63
N THR A 361 0.06 38.35 -6.59
CA THR A 361 -1.22 38.96 -6.92
C THR A 361 -2.35 37.95 -6.75
N LYS A 362 -3.57 38.44 -6.51
CA LYS A 362 -4.76 37.61 -6.41
C LYS A 362 -4.99 36.86 -7.73
N GLY A 363 -5.42 35.60 -7.64
CA GLY A 363 -5.77 34.80 -8.81
C GLY A 363 -4.63 33.96 -9.40
N ALA A 364 -3.39 34.09 -8.89
CA ALA A 364 -2.23 33.26 -9.32
C ALA A 364 -1.94 33.28 -10.83
N ASN A 365 -2.11 34.43 -11.50
CA ASN A 365 -1.95 34.53 -12.95
C ASN A 365 -0.83 35.51 -13.38
N ASP A 366 -0.30 36.30 -12.46
CA ASP A 366 0.75 37.27 -12.76
C ASP A 366 2.13 36.61 -12.80
N LYS A 367 2.64 36.41 -14.02
CA LYS A 367 3.93 35.78 -14.28
C LYS A 367 5.15 36.60 -13.79
N GLY A 368 4.95 37.88 -13.47
CA GLY A 368 6.01 38.79 -12.98
C GLY A 368 6.28 38.65 -11.48
N THR A 369 5.45 37.94 -10.73
CA THR A 369 5.58 37.86 -9.27
C THR A 369 6.67 36.88 -8.82
N PRO A 370 7.34 37.15 -7.68
CA PRO A 370 8.28 36.18 -7.08
C PRO A 370 7.66 34.82 -6.75
N ALA A 371 6.41 34.83 -6.27
CA ALA A 371 5.69 33.58 -5.94
C ALA A 371 5.41 32.75 -7.19
N TYR A 372 4.95 33.34 -8.29
CA TYR A 372 4.78 32.65 -9.55
C TYR A 372 6.08 31.99 -10.03
N TRP A 373 7.17 32.77 -10.02
CA TRP A 373 8.47 32.25 -10.44
C TRP A 373 8.88 31.05 -9.58
N PHE A 374 8.83 31.18 -8.24
CA PHE A 374 9.24 30.12 -7.32
C PHE A 374 8.38 28.87 -7.47
N TYR A 375 7.06 29.03 -7.55
CA TYR A 375 6.14 27.93 -7.74
C TYR A 375 6.44 27.14 -9.03
N ASN A 376 6.64 27.84 -10.14
CA ASN A 376 6.85 27.18 -11.43
C ASN A 376 8.27 26.63 -11.61
N SER A 377 9.27 27.19 -10.92
CA SER A 377 10.64 26.66 -10.92
C SER A 377 10.87 25.54 -9.92
N SER A 378 9.92 25.27 -9.02
CA SER A 378 10.02 24.21 -8.01
C SER A 378 9.21 22.96 -8.40
N ILE A 379 9.69 21.79 -7.96
CA ILE A 379 8.98 20.52 -8.07
C ILE A 379 8.80 19.90 -6.68
N VAL A 380 7.82 18.99 -6.55
CA VAL A 380 7.66 18.18 -5.34
C VAL A 380 8.97 17.41 -5.08
N GLY A 381 9.43 17.39 -3.82
CA GLY A 381 10.72 16.83 -3.46
C GLY A 381 11.90 17.78 -3.45
N ASP A 382 11.75 19.04 -3.92
CA ASP A 382 12.77 20.08 -3.72
C ASP A 382 12.92 20.39 -2.23
N VAL A 383 14.12 20.82 -1.84
CA VAL A 383 14.49 21.07 -0.44
C VAL A 383 14.36 22.54 -0.09
N VAL A 384 13.87 22.80 1.13
CA VAL A 384 13.85 24.12 1.77
C VAL A 384 14.57 24.02 3.11
N VAL A 385 15.63 24.79 3.29
CA VAL A 385 16.35 24.94 4.56
C VAL A 385 15.95 26.27 5.18
N ILE A 386 15.30 26.23 6.34
CA ILE A 386 14.84 27.43 7.06
C ILE A 386 15.70 27.63 8.31
N SER A 387 16.16 28.86 8.51
CA SER A 387 17.06 29.23 9.61
C SER A 387 16.73 30.59 10.23
N HIS A 388 17.27 30.81 11.43
CA HIS A 388 17.20 32.07 12.19
C HIS A 388 15.77 32.53 12.50
N THR A 389 14.84 31.60 12.68
CA THR A 389 13.44 31.92 13.01
C THR A 389 13.22 32.15 14.50
N GLY A 390 14.13 31.62 15.34
CA GLY A 390 13.97 31.60 16.80
C GLY A 390 12.97 30.55 17.30
N ASP A 391 12.49 29.65 16.45
CA ASP A 391 11.67 28.48 16.81
C ASP A 391 12.54 27.21 16.88
N LYS A 392 11.91 26.09 17.30
CA LYS A 392 12.50 24.74 17.26
C LYS A 392 12.67 24.24 15.82
N THR A 393 13.52 23.24 15.68
CA THR A 393 13.61 22.46 14.44
C THR A 393 12.32 21.66 14.24
N VAL A 394 11.83 21.62 13.01
CA VAL A 394 10.67 20.80 12.63
C VAL A 394 10.90 19.32 12.97
N GLN A 395 9.86 18.66 13.50
CA GLN A 395 9.94 17.24 13.78
C GLN A 395 10.13 16.45 12.48
N PRO A 396 10.96 15.40 12.47
CA PRO A 396 11.27 14.62 11.27
C PRO A 396 10.04 13.97 10.60
N ASP A 397 9.04 13.61 11.39
CA ASP A 397 7.77 12.99 10.95
C ASP A 397 6.70 14.02 10.56
N ASN A 398 6.90 15.29 10.85
CA ASN A 398 5.98 16.35 10.46
C ASN A 398 6.16 16.73 8.98
N GLY A 399 5.55 15.98 8.09
CA GLY A 399 5.78 16.01 6.65
C GLY A 399 6.85 14.99 6.23
N LEU A 400 7.60 15.27 5.17
CA LEU A 400 8.67 14.42 4.63
C LEU A 400 10.06 14.88 5.13
N ASN A 401 10.15 15.29 6.40
CA ASN A 401 11.25 16.08 6.94
C ASN A 401 12.30 15.27 7.70
N GLY A 402 12.43 13.98 7.38
CA GLY A 402 13.40 13.05 7.97
C GLY A 402 14.87 13.48 7.82
N TRP A 403 15.17 14.48 6.99
CA TRP A 403 16.50 15.07 6.82
C TRP A 403 17.01 15.83 8.06
N ASN A 404 16.13 16.07 9.04
CA ASN A 404 16.50 16.66 10.34
C ASN A 404 17.08 15.63 11.33
N LEU A 405 17.04 14.35 11.01
CA LEU A 405 17.76 13.31 11.76
C LEU A 405 19.20 13.18 11.23
N SER A 406 20.15 13.01 12.13
CA SER A 406 21.49 12.58 11.74
C SER A 406 21.43 11.22 11.03
N TRP A 407 22.45 10.89 10.26
CA TRP A 407 22.49 9.57 9.60
C TRP A 407 22.52 8.41 10.59
N ALA A 408 23.14 8.61 11.75
CA ALA A 408 23.15 7.62 12.82
C ALA A 408 21.76 7.39 13.40
N ASP A 409 21.03 8.48 13.73
CA ASP A 409 19.65 8.40 14.23
C ASP A 409 18.69 7.84 13.17
N TRP A 410 18.91 8.20 11.88
CA TRP A 410 18.13 7.63 10.79
C TRP A 410 18.28 6.11 10.73
N LYS A 411 19.51 5.60 10.77
CA LYS A 411 19.77 4.16 10.77
C LYS A 411 19.22 3.46 12.02
N ALA A 412 19.27 4.11 13.18
CA ALA A 412 18.73 3.56 14.43
C ALA A 412 17.21 3.31 14.38
N GLY A 413 16.47 3.99 13.52
CA GLY A 413 15.05 3.75 13.29
C GLY A 413 14.75 2.62 12.29
N SER A 414 15.77 1.96 11.74
CA SER A 414 15.60 0.78 10.88
C SER A 414 15.26 -0.46 11.71
N ALA A 415 14.46 -1.36 11.15
CA ALA A 415 14.15 -2.65 11.77
C ALA A 415 15.00 -3.81 11.20
N VAL A 416 15.94 -3.51 10.29
CA VAL A 416 16.84 -4.49 9.65
C VAL A 416 18.23 -3.92 9.46
#